data_a7a670f2eb34c5b1a3a24fa6014d5a74
#
_entry.id   a7a670f2eb34c5b1a3a24fa6014d5a74
#
_cell.length_a   1.000
_cell.length_b   1.000
_cell.length_c   1.000
_cell.angle_alpha   90.00
_cell.angle_beta   90.00
_cell.angle_gamma   90.00
#
_symmetry.space_group_name_H-M   'P 1'
#
loop_
_entity.id
_entity.type
_entity.pdbx_description
1 polymer ?
#
loop_
_entity_poly.entity_id
_entity_poly.type
_entity_poly.pdbx_seq_one_letter_code
_entity_poly.pdbx_strand_id
1 'polypeptide(L)'
;EQIITVCQKDTHILRGFSNGKERDFDFTIRQSLGPIVCIIPFNAPFTLFAKKVAPALLTGNSVIVKPASDDPLAMIRLGELILEAGVPGNVFQLVTGRGEQIGDWLTGDKRIAGVSFTGSTEAGARVAENAGRNLKFQVLELGGNAPLIVCEDCDVDYAVAEAVAGRATFLTGQICTVAKRFLIHRSVHDAFVSKLVERVSKIRLGDPFDPETQMGTLISEKAARRVEEQVNRIVEQGGRIVFGGKRDGAYYGPT
;
A
#
# COMPACT_ATOMS: atom_id res chain seq x y z
N GLU A 1 -20.76 0.76 3.43
CA GLU A 1 -21.80 0.07 2.62
C GLU A 1 -21.19 -0.83 1.54
N GLN A 2 -20.27 -0.36 0.70
CA GLN A 2 -19.67 -1.19 -0.36
C GLN A 2 -18.95 -2.44 0.17
N ILE A 3 -18.22 -2.32 1.29
CA ILE A 3 -17.52 -3.44 1.92
C ILE A 3 -18.54 -4.48 2.44
N ILE A 4 -19.62 -4.04 3.07
CA ILE A 4 -20.68 -4.92 3.58
C ILE A 4 -21.32 -5.67 2.41
N THR A 5 -21.63 -4.99 1.31
CA THR A 5 -22.22 -5.62 0.12
C THR A 5 -21.32 -6.70 -0.49
N VAL A 6 -20.00 -6.47 -0.53
CA VAL A 6 -19.03 -7.47 -1.04
C VAL A 6 -18.92 -8.68 -0.11
N CYS A 7 -18.97 -8.46 1.21
CA CYS A 7 -18.85 -9.53 2.19
C CYS A 7 -20.12 -10.39 2.34
N GLN A 8 -21.28 -9.85 1.99
CA GLN A 8 -22.58 -10.54 2.14
C GLN A 8 -23.03 -11.32 0.90
N LYS A 9 -22.33 -11.24 -0.23
CA LYS A 9 -22.75 -11.92 -1.46
C LYS A 9 -22.49 -13.42 -1.47
N ASP A 10 -23.57 -14.12 -1.53
CA ASP A 10 -23.93 -15.37 -2.22
C ASP A 10 -23.53 -16.70 -1.58
N THR A 11 -24.56 -17.33 -1.06
CA THR A 11 -24.65 -18.80 -1.03
C THR A 11 -25.05 -19.26 -2.43
N HIS A 12 -24.16 -19.94 -3.15
CA HIS A 12 -24.50 -20.56 -4.41
C HIS A 12 -25.00 -21.98 -4.18
N ILE A 13 -26.23 -22.24 -4.62
CA ILE A 13 -26.75 -23.60 -4.71
C ILE A 13 -26.27 -24.17 -6.05
N LEU A 14 -25.32 -25.10 -5.98
CA LEU A 14 -24.90 -25.86 -7.14
C LEU A 14 -25.87 -27.04 -7.30
N ARG A 15 -26.52 -27.13 -8.46
CA ARG A 15 -27.29 -28.36 -8.79
C ARG A 15 -26.25 -29.43 -9.13
N GLY A 16 -26.15 -30.45 -8.29
CA GLY A 16 -25.26 -31.58 -8.52
C GLY A 16 -25.58 -32.32 -9.81
N PHE A 17 -24.56 -32.89 -10.42
CA PHE A 17 -24.69 -33.84 -11.53
C PHE A 17 -25.29 -35.12 -10.95
N SER A 18 -26.56 -35.38 -11.24
CA SER A 18 -27.18 -36.65 -10.86
C SER A 18 -26.95 -37.70 -11.95
N ASN A 19 -26.34 -38.81 -11.59
CA ASN A 19 -26.29 -40.02 -12.44
C ASN A 19 -27.64 -40.76 -12.46
N GLY A 20 -28.76 -40.03 -12.29
CA GLY A 20 -30.13 -40.53 -12.51
C GLY A 20 -30.73 -41.35 -11.39
N LYS A 21 -30.07 -41.56 -10.25
CA LYS A 21 -30.59 -42.42 -9.16
C LYS A 21 -30.61 -41.82 -7.76
N GLU A 22 -29.89 -40.77 -7.46
CA GLU A 22 -29.91 -40.10 -6.18
C GLU A 22 -30.00 -38.59 -6.37
N ARG A 23 -30.78 -37.90 -5.54
CA ARG A 23 -30.87 -36.45 -5.50
C ARG A 23 -29.81 -35.95 -4.53
N ASP A 24 -28.60 -35.76 -5.03
CA ASP A 24 -27.56 -35.09 -4.25
C ASP A 24 -27.92 -33.61 -4.12
N PHE A 25 -27.82 -33.10 -2.89
CA PHE A 25 -28.01 -31.69 -2.59
C PHE A 25 -26.67 -31.08 -2.24
N ASP A 26 -26.09 -30.37 -3.22
CA ASP A 26 -24.82 -29.66 -3.07
C ASP A 26 -25.09 -28.18 -2.84
N PHE A 27 -24.47 -27.62 -1.82
CA PHE A 27 -24.49 -26.20 -1.55
C PHE A 27 -23.14 -25.72 -1.03
N THR A 28 -22.81 -24.45 -1.32
CA THR A 28 -21.63 -23.80 -0.76
C THR A 28 -22.03 -22.80 0.31
N ILE A 29 -21.32 -22.81 1.41
CA ILE A 29 -21.46 -21.80 2.47
C ILE A 29 -20.12 -21.08 2.66
N ARG A 30 -20.18 -19.80 3.01
CA ARG A 30 -19.00 -19.04 3.40
C ARG A 30 -18.78 -19.17 4.89
N GLN A 31 -17.55 -19.47 5.28
CA GLN A 31 -17.13 -19.54 6.68
C GLN A 31 -15.93 -18.61 6.91
N SER A 32 -15.77 -18.16 8.15
CA SER A 32 -14.55 -17.47 8.57
C SER A 32 -13.32 -18.37 8.41
N LEU A 33 -12.19 -17.80 8.02
CA LEU A 33 -10.92 -18.51 7.95
C LEU A 33 -10.33 -18.79 9.34
N GLY A 34 -10.58 -17.88 10.29
CA GLY A 34 -9.97 -17.90 11.62
C GLY A 34 -9.16 -16.64 11.91
N PRO A 35 -8.11 -16.71 12.73
CA PRO A 35 -7.27 -15.53 13.03
C PRO A 35 -6.49 -15.04 11.81
N ILE A 36 -6.60 -13.73 11.52
CA ILE A 36 -5.92 -13.06 10.40
C ILE A 36 -4.92 -12.04 10.94
N VAL A 37 -3.71 -12.07 10.44
CA VAL A 37 -2.72 -11.01 10.68
C VAL A 37 -2.86 -9.94 9.60
N CYS A 38 -3.09 -8.68 10.03
CA CYS A 38 -3.17 -7.50 9.16
C CYS A 38 -1.94 -6.63 9.39
N ILE A 39 -1.03 -6.58 8.42
CA ILE A 39 0.17 -5.74 8.47
C ILE A 39 -0.07 -4.47 7.66
N ILE A 40 0.00 -3.32 8.36
CA ILE A 40 -0.38 -2.01 7.84
C ILE A 40 0.88 -1.18 7.58
N PRO A 41 1.03 -0.55 6.40
CA PRO A 41 2.14 0.33 6.09
C PRO A 41 1.92 1.74 6.65
N PHE A 42 2.96 2.59 6.58
CA PHE A 42 2.94 3.95 7.11
C PHE A 42 2.23 4.97 6.20
N ASN A 43 2.21 4.74 4.89
CA ASN A 43 1.87 5.78 3.91
C ASN A 43 0.36 6.12 3.82
N ALA A 44 -0.51 5.17 4.11
CA ALA A 44 -1.96 5.37 4.14
C ALA A 44 -2.61 4.49 5.23
N PRO A 45 -2.20 4.65 6.50
CA PRO A 45 -2.51 3.68 7.56
C PRO A 45 -4.01 3.51 7.78
N PHE A 46 -4.79 4.58 7.86
CA PHE A 46 -6.25 4.50 8.07
C PHE A 46 -6.98 3.79 6.95
N THR A 47 -6.69 4.14 5.70
CA THR A 47 -7.32 3.53 4.52
C THR A 47 -7.00 2.05 4.42
N LEU A 48 -5.72 1.69 4.62
CA LEU A 48 -5.28 0.30 4.52
C LEU A 48 -5.69 -0.53 5.73
N PHE A 49 -5.80 0.08 6.90
CA PHE A 49 -6.43 -0.54 8.06
C PHE A 49 -7.90 -0.90 7.74
N ALA A 50 -8.68 0.07 7.29
CA ALA A 50 -10.09 -0.15 6.97
C ALA A 50 -10.28 -1.24 5.91
N LYS A 51 -9.46 -1.24 4.86
CA LYS A 51 -9.53 -2.24 3.78
C LYS A 51 -9.16 -3.67 4.22
N LYS A 52 -8.41 -3.84 5.30
CA LYS A 52 -7.97 -5.14 5.81
C LYS A 52 -8.81 -5.63 7.00
N VAL A 53 -8.96 -4.76 7.99
CA VAL A 53 -9.56 -5.12 9.28
C VAL A 53 -11.08 -5.22 9.18
N ALA A 54 -11.73 -4.24 8.54
CA ALA A 54 -13.19 -4.24 8.46
C ALA A 54 -13.75 -5.48 7.75
N PRO A 55 -13.30 -5.87 6.53
CA PRO A 55 -13.81 -7.08 5.90
C PRO A 55 -13.47 -8.35 6.68
N ALA A 56 -12.29 -8.42 7.33
CA ALA A 56 -11.94 -9.58 8.14
C ALA A 56 -12.90 -9.75 9.33
N LEU A 57 -13.18 -8.69 10.08
CA LEU A 57 -14.13 -8.72 11.19
C LEU A 57 -15.57 -9.00 10.74
N LEU A 58 -16.04 -8.35 9.66
CA LEU A 58 -17.39 -8.53 9.13
C LEU A 58 -17.66 -9.95 8.64
N THR A 59 -16.62 -10.68 8.25
CA THR A 59 -16.72 -12.08 7.82
C THR A 59 -16.44 -13.08 8.94
N GLY A 60 -16.45 -12.62 10.20
CA GLY A 60 -16.34 -13.46 11.39
C GLY A 60 -14.93 -13.92 11.76
N ASN A 61 -13.89 -13.28 11.18
CA ASN A 61 -12.52 -13.57 11.57
C ASN A 61 -12.09 -12.73 12.78
N SER A 62 -11.18 -13.25 13.58
CA SER A 62 -10.43 -12.42 14.52
C SER A 62 -9.20 -11.83 13.83
N VAL A 63 -8.75 -10.66 14.28
CA VAL A 63 -7.62 -9.96 13.66
C VAL A 63 -6.55 -9.57 14.66
N ILE A 64 -5.31 -9.70 14.22
CA ILE A 64 -4.13 -9.16 14.89
C ILE A 64 -3.52 -8.12 13.96
N VAL A 65 -3.56 -6.86 14.38
CA VAL A 65 -3.02 -5.74 13.59
C VAL A 65 -1.58 -5.46 13.99
N LYS A 66 -0.69 -5.39 13.00
CA LYS A 66 0.66 -4.86 13.15
C LYS A 66 0.82 -3.58 12.34
N PRO A 67 0.88 -2.41 12.97
CA PRO A 67 1.16 -1.15 12.27
C PRO A 67 2.61 -1.08 11.79
N ALA A 68 2.91 -0.11 10.94
CA ALA A 68 4.28 0.23 10.59
C ALA A 68 5.08 0.59 11.87
N SER A 69 6.37 0.25 11.87
CA SER A 69 7.23 0.52 13.04
C SER A 69 7.47 2.03 13.24
N ASP A 70 7.49 2.78 12.14
CA ASP A 70 7.78 4.22 12.13
C ASP A 70 6.52 5.08 12.33
N ASP A 71 5.30 4.48 12.25
CA ASP A 71 4.02 5.18 12.44
C ASP A 71 3.00 4.29 13.19
N PRO A 72 3.21 3.97 14.47
CA PRO A 72 2.27 3.13 15.23
C PRO A 72 1.15 3.91 15.91
N LEU A 73 1.36 5.20 16.26
CA LEU A 73 0.50 5.93 17.21
C LEU A 73 -0.94 6.09 16.72
N ALA A 74 -1.10 6.46 15.45
CA ALA A 74 -2.42 6.63 14.85
C ALA A 74 -3.21 5.30 14.86
N MET A 75 -2.54 4.19 14.62
CA MET A 75 -3.15 2.86 14.64
C MET A 75 -3.46 2.36 16.04
N ILE A 76 -2.65 2.70 17.03
CA ILE A 76 -2.94 2.43 18.45
C ILE A 76 -4.24 3.15 18.84
N ARG A 77 -4.34 4.45 18.55
CA ARG A 77 -5.56 5.21 18.88
C ARG A 77 -6.79 4.67 18.15
N LEU A 78 -6.67 4.29 16.89
CA LEU A 78 -7.76 3.65 16.16
C LEU A 78 -8.16 2.31 16.78
N GLY A 79 -7.18 1.51 17.24
CA GLY A 79 -7.43 0.27 17.95
C GLY A 79 -8.21 0.46 19.25
N GLU A 80 -7.87 1.48 20.04
CA GLU A 80 -8.62 1.86 21.23
C GLU A 80 -10.07 2.22 20.90
N LEU A 81 -10.31 3.03 19.87
CA LEU A 81 -11.64 3.41 19.41
C LEU A 81 -12.48 2.21 18.97
N ILE A 82 -11.88 1.19 18.36
CA ILE A 82 -12.56 -0.05 17.98
C ILE A 82 -13.02 -0.83 19.22
N LEU A 83 -12.17 -0.91 20.25
CA LEU A 83 -12.53 -1.55 21.52
C LEU A 83 -13.59 -0.74 22.27
N GLU A 84 -13.49 0.59 22.30
CA GLU A 84 -14.49 1.50 22.85
C GLU A 84 -15.86 1.34 22.12
N ALA A 85 -15.85 1.07 20.83
CA ALA A 85 -17.05 0.80 20.04
C ALA A 85 -17.68 -0.59 20.28
N GLY A 86 -17.10 -1.40 21.17
CA GLY A 86 -17.66 -2.67 21.62
C GLY A 86 -17.16 -3.91 20.88
N VAL A 87 -16.14 -3.81 20.02
CA VAL A 87 -15.50 -5.00 19.45
C VAL A 87 -14.73 -5.74 20.55
N PRO A 88 -14.99 -7.05 20.77
CA PRO A 88 -14.35 -7.79 21.86
C PRO A 88 -12.83 -7.88 21.71
N GLY A 89 -12.09 -7.69 22.80
CA GLY A 89 -10.62 -7.71 22.80
C GLY A 89 -9.99 -9.06 22.40
N ASN A 90 -10.74 -10.16 22.46
CA ASN A 90 -10.30 -11.45 21.93
C ASN A 90 -10.54 -11.61 20.42
N VAL A 91 -11.26 -10.70 19.79
CA VAL A 91 -11.52 -10.67 18.35
C VAL A 91 -10.62 -9.66 17.63
N PHE A 92 -10.32 -8.54 18.29
CA PHE A 92 -9.42 -7.51 17.76
C PHE A 92 -8.24 -7.29 18.72
N GLN A 93 -7.04 -7.42 18.19
CA GLN A 93 -5.79 -7.19 18.91
C GLN A 93 -4.83 -6.36 18.06
N LEU A 94 -3.99 -5.54 18.70
CA LEU A 94 -2.95 -4.77 18.06
C LEU A 94 -1.62 -5.02 18.75
N VAL A 95 -0.58 -5.27 17.97
CA VAL A 95 0.78 -5.50 18.45
C VAL A 95 1.75 -4.59 17.72
N THR A 96 2.56 -3.87 18.48
CA THR A 96 3.65 -3.04 17.96
C THR A 96 4.97 -3.78 18.03
N GLY A 97 5.89 -3.44 17.13
CA GLY A 97 7.23 -4.00 17.09
C GLY A 97 7.86 -3.90 15.71
N ARG A 98 9.17 -4.07 15.67
CA ARG A 98 9.90 -4.06 14.40
C ARG A 98 9.52 -5.26 13.54
N GLY A 99 9.26 -5.03 12.24
CA GLY A 99 8.89 -6.09 11.30
C GLY A 99 9.93 -7.21 11.24
N GLU A 100 11.20 -6.85 11.36
CA GLU A 100 12.34 -7.78 11.39
C GLU A 100 12.33 -8.72 12.61
N GLN A 101 11.70 -8.30 13.72
CA GLN A 101 11.67 -9.06 14.97
C GLN A 101 10.40 -9.92 15.09
N ILE A 102 9.22 -9.29 14.90
CA ILE A 102 7.94 -9.96 15.17
C ILE A 102 7.21 -10.41 13.90
N GLY A 103 7.63 -9.95 12.73
CA GLY A 103 6.97 -10.26 11.46
C GLY A 103 6.94 -11.76 11.18
N ASP A 104 8.05 -12.44 11.34
CA ASP A 104 8.16 -13.88 11.09
C ASP A 104 7.33 -14.69 12.09
N TRP A 105 7.33 -14.29 13.36
CA TRP A 105 6.51 -14.94 14.38
C TRP A 105 5.03 -14.86 14.02
N LEU A 106 4.55 -13.68 13.65
CA LEU A 106 3.15 -13.48 13.28
C LEU A 106 2.78 -14.23 12.00
N THR A 107 3.61 -14.14 10.97
CA THR A 107 3.29 -14.73 9.66
C THR A 107 3.55 -16.24 9.61
N GLY A 108 4.44 -16.75 10.45
CA GLY A 108 4.78 -18.17 10.55
C GLY A 108 3.96 -18.96 11.58
N ASP A 109 3.26 -18.32 12.54
CA ASP A 109 2.55 -19.01 13.61
C ASP A 109 1.42 -19.89 13.07
N LYS A 110 1.40 -21.16 13.41
CA LYS A 110 0.42 -22.16 12.91
C LYS A 110 -1.03 -21.85 13.28
N ARG A 111 -1.28 -21.02 14.31
CA ARG A 111 -2.61 -20.61 14.74
C ARG A 111 -3.23 -19.55 13.82
N ILE A 112 -2.42 -18.88 13.00
CA ILE A 112 -2.85 -17.86 12.05
C ILE A 112 -3.33 -18.55 10.77
N ALA A 113 -4.57 -18.27 10.37
CA ALA A 113 -5.20 -18.82 9.17
C ALA A 113 -4.86 -18.03 7.90
N GLY A 114 -4.64 -16.71 8.03
CA GLY A 114 -4.32 -15.87 6.88
C GLY A 114 -3.50 -14.63 7.23
N VAL A 115 -2.88 -14.06 6.21
CA VAL A 115 -2.07 -12.84 6.31
C VAL A 115 -2.51 -11.85 5.25
N SER A 116 -2.86 -10.64 5.67
CA SER A 116 -3.09 -9.50 4.77
C SER A 116 -1.97 -8.48 4.98
N PHE A 117 -1.09 -8.38 4.02
CA PHE A 117 0.12 -7.56 4.07
C PHE A 117 0.06 -6.42 3.05
N THR A 118 0.52 -5.22 3.43
CA THR A 118 0.89 -4.17 2.49
C THR A 118 2.25 -3.60 2.89
N GLY A 119 3.18 -3.54 1.93
CA GLY A 119 4.53 -3.05 2.19
C GLY A 119 5.47 -3.21 0.99
N SER A 120 6.78 -3.26 1.25
CA SER A 120 7.77 -3.46 0.20
C SER A 120 7.70 -4.86 -0.41
N THR A 121 8.10 -5.00 -1.67
CA THR A 121 8.16 -6.29 -2.36
C THR A 121 9.09 -7.27 -1.64
N GLU A 122 10.21 -6.80 -1.12
CA GLU A 122 11.18 -7.61 -0.36
C GLU A 122 10.56 -8.18 0.91
N ALA A 123 9.89 -7.34 1.72
CA ALA A 123 9.20 -7.79 2.92
C ALA A 123 8.01 -8.72 2.58
N GLY A 124 7.29 -8.42 1.49
CA GLY A 124 6.19 -9.26 1.00
C GLY A 124 6.64 -10.65 0.58
N ALA A 125 7.79 -10.78 -0.07
CA ALA A 125 8.36 -12.09 -0.42
C ALA A 125 8.66 -12.93 0.83
N ARG A 126 9.23 -12.32 1.88
CA ARG A 126 9.48 -12.99 3.18
C ARG A 126 8.17 -13.40 3.87
N VAL A 127 7.17 -12.52 3.86
CA VAL A 127 5.83 -12.83 4.37
C VAL A 127 5.21 -14.00 3.62
N ALA A 128 5.30 -13.99 2.28
CA ALA A 128 4.78 -15.06 1.43
C ALA A 128 5.45 -16.41 1.72
N GLU A 129 6.77 -16.42 1.90
CA GLU A 129 7.51 -17.61 2.25
C GLU A 129 7.05 -18.19 3.60
N ASN A 130 7.00 -17.36 4.64
CA ASN A 130 6.60 -17.79 5.99
C ASN A 130 5.14 -18.30 6.03
N ALA A 131 4.23 -17.60 5.36
CA ALA A 131 2.84 -18.00 5.29
C ALA A 131 2.64 -19.25 4.43
N GLY A 132 3.36 -19.37 3.31
CA GLY A 132 3.31 -20.50 2.39
C GLY A 132 3.76 -21.82 3.01
N ARG A 133 4.72 -21.80 3.92
CA ARG A 133 5.17 -22.99 4.67
C ARG A 133 4.05 -23.68 5.46
N ASN A 134 3.01 -22.93 5.82
CA ASN A 134 1.84 -23.43 6.55
C ASN A 134 0.54 -23.33 5.71
N LEU A 135 0.66 -23.16 4.39
CA LEU A 135 -0.46 -23.09 3.43
C LEU A 135 -1.54 -22.07 3.83
N LYS A 136 -1.14 -20.94 4.41
CA LYS A 136 -2.05 -19.88 4.85
C LYS A 136 -2.62 -19.11 3.67
N PHE A 137 -3.83 -18.59 3.83
CA PHE A 137 -4.38 -17.61 2.92
C PHE A 137 -3.55 -16.32 2.93
N GLN A 138 -3.29 -15.75 1.74
CA GLN A 138 -2.42 -14.56 1.63
C GLN A 138 -3.05 -13.52 0.71
N VAL A 139 -3.07 -12.27 1.18
CA VAL A 139 -3.35 -11.07 0.38
C VAL A 139 -2.15 -10.16 0.49
N LEU A 140 -1.45 -9.96 -0.62
CA LEU A 140 -0.20 -9.21 -0.66
C LEU A 140 -0.36 -7.99 -1.57
N GLU A 141 -0.29 -6.80 -0.98
CA GLU A 141 -0.25 -5.52 -1.67
C GLU A 141 1.17 -4.97 -1.59
N LEU A 142 1.84 -4.87 -2.73
CA LEU A 142 3.28 -4.62 -2.80
C LEU A 142 3.60 -3.35 -3.58
N GLY A 143 4.88 -3.15 -3.87
CA GLY A 143 5.31 -2.05 -4.72
C GLY A 143 4.83 -2.19 -6.15
N GLY A 144 4.82 -1.09 -6.88
CA GLY A 144 4.45 -1.04 -8.30
C GLY A 144 5.49 -0.29 -9.13
N ASN A 145 5.34 -0.37 -10.45
CA ASN A 145 6.14 0.34 -11.44
C ASN A 145 5.26 0.88 -12.57
N ALA A 146 4.14 1.52 -12.20
CA ALA A 146 3.14 2.02 -13.12
C ALA A 146 3.74 3.06 -14.09
N PRO A 147 3.45 3.00 -15.40
CA PRO A 147 3.82 4.02 -16.37
C PRO A 147 2.76 5.12 -16.44
N LEU A 148 3.19 6.36 -16.68
CA LEU A 148 2.41 7.42 -17.28
C LEU A 148 2.80 7.48 -18.76
N ILE A 149 1.84 7.30 -19.67
CA ILE A 149 2.09 7.31 -21.12
C ILE A 149 1.52 8.60 -21.69
N VAL A 150 2.35 9.38 -22.38
CA VAL A 150 2.00 10.65 -22.98
C VAL A 150 2.15 10.54 -24.50
N CYS A 151 1.04 10.50 -25.22
CA CYS A 151 0.96 10.38 -26.67
C CYS A 151 1.22 11.70 -27.37
N GLU A 152 1.44 11.67 -28.68
CA GLU A 152 1.78 12.86 -29.50
C GLU A 152 0.66 13.90 -29.61
N ASP A 153 -0.58 13.47 -29.46
CA ASP A 153 -1.80 14.27 -29.56
C ASP A 153 -2.35 14.75 -28.21
N CYS A 154 -1.61 14.52 -27.11
CA CYS A 154 -2.06 14.88 -25.77
C CYS A 154 -1.96 16.38 -25.50
N ASP A 155 -2.79 16.87 -24.58
CA ASP A 155 -2.58 18.16 -23.92
C ASP A 155 -1.42 18.04 -22.95
N VAL A 156 -0.27 18.65 -23.30
CA VAL A 156 0.96 18.57 -22.51
C VAL A 156 0.80 19.25 -21.15
N ASP A 157 0.03 20.33 -21.05
CA ASP A 157 -0.19 21.02 -19.77
C ASP A 157 -1.02 20.17 -18.80
N TYR A 158 -2.03 19.49 -19.31
CA TYR A 158 -2.80 18.52 -18.54
C TYR A 158 -1.93 17.34 -18.10
N ALA A 159 -1.16 16.75 -19.03
CA ALA A 159 -0.27 15.61 -18.71
C ALA A 159 0.76 15.96 -17.63
N VAL A 160 1.34 17.17 -17.69
CA VAL A 160 2.27 17.67 -16.65
C VAL A 160 1.56 17.89 -15.31
N ALA A 161 0.32 18.41 -15.34
CA ALA A 161 -0.46 18.59 -14.11
C ALA A 161 -0.69 17.26 -13.39
N GLU A 162 -1.13 16.25 -14.13
CA GLU A 162 -1.36 14.89 -13.61
C GLU A 162 -0.06 14.23 -13.14
N ALA A 163 1.06 14.41 -13.86
CA ALA A 163 2.35 13.90 -13.47
C ALA A 163 2.81 14.47 -12.11
N VAL A 164 2.64 15.76 -11.89
CA VAL A 164 3.03 16.43 -10.63
C VAL A 164 2.09 16.02 -9.49
N ALA A 165 0.79 16.09 -9.70
CA ALA A 165 -0.19 15.73 -8.68
C ALA A 165 -0.07 14.26 -8.27
N GLY A 166 0.04 13.36 -9.24
CA GLY A 166 0.09 11.92 -9.00
C GLY A 166 1.45 11.41 -8.49
N ARG A 167 2.56 12.15 -8.68
CA ARG A 167 3.89 11.66 -8.33
C ARG A 167 4.61 12.47 -7.28
N ALA A 168 4.60 13.79 -7.38
CA ALA A 168 5.44 14.63 -6.53
C ALA A 168 4.76 15.03 -5.22
N THR A 169 3.55 15.59 -5.29
CA THR A 169 2.90 16.19 -4.13
C THR A 169 2.06 15.22 -3.30
N PHE A 170 1.46 14.21 -3.93
CA PHE A 170 0.64 13.25 -3.20
C PHE A 170 1.50 12.32 -2.33
N LEU A 171 1.36 12.46 -1.01
CA LEU A 171 2.13 11.73 0.01
C LEU A 171 3.66 11.74 -0.22
N THR A 172 4.18 12.83 -0.77
CA THR A 172 5.61 12.96 -1.12
C THR A 172 6.08 11.80 -2.02
N GLY A 173 5.20 11.30 -2.91
CA GLY A 173 5.47 10.19 -3.80
C GLY A 173 5.61 8.81 -3.13
N GLN A 174 5.32 8.69 -1.83
CA GLN A 174 5.47 7.45 -1.06
C GLN A 174 4.25 6.53 -1.17
N ILE A 175 3.84 6.23 -2.39
CA ILE A 175 2.63 5.45 -2.64
C ILE A 175 2.86 4.40 -3.74
N CYS A 176 2.20 3.25 -3.63
CA CYS A 176 2.33 2.14 -4.56
C CYS A 176 1.73 2.44 -5.94
N THR A 177 0.64 3.20 -6.01
CA THR A 177 -0.16 3.45 -7.22
C THR A 177 0.34 4.62 -8.08
N VAL A 178 1.32 5.40 -7.63
CA VAL A 178 1.84 6.54 -8.40
C VAL A 178 2.62 6.08 -9.63
N ALA A 179 2.60 6.90 -10.68
CA ALA A 179 3.43 6.68 -11.86
C ALA A 179 4.91 6.79 -11.49
N LYS A 180 5.69 5.76 -11.85
CA LYS A 180 7.12 5.68 -11.55
C LYS A 180 7.99 5.83 -12.81
N ARG A 181 7.37 5.70 -13.97
CA ARG A 181 8.00 5.88 -15.28
C ARG A 181 7.11 6.77 -16.12
N PHE A 182 7.68 7.77 -16.75
CA PHE A 182 7.00 8.62 -17.70
C PHE A 182 7.50 8.26 -19.10
N LEU A 183 6.62 7.69 -19.93
CA LEU A 183 6.90 7.29 -21.30
C LEU A 183 6.31 8.35 -22.22
N ILE A 184 7.15 9.26 -22.66
CA ILE A 184 6.73 10.46 -23.41
C ILE A 184 7.04 10.26 -24.90
N HIS A 185 6.04 10.48 -25.76
CA HIS A 185 6.28 10.45 -27.20
C HIS A 185 7.31 11.51 -27.58
N ARG A 186 8.20 11.17 -28.52
CA ARG A 186 9.37 11.99 -28.87
C ARG A 186 9.00 13.41 -29.30
N SER A 187 7.90 13.59 -30.02
CA SER A 187 7.46 14.90 -30.54
C SER A 187 7.08 15.89 -29.45
N VAL A 188 6.63 15.42 -28.26
CA VAL A 188 6.19 16.25 -27.14
C VAL A 188 7.13 16.19 -25.94
N HIS A 189 8.20 15.39 -26.03
CA HIS A 189 9.14 15.14 -24.93
C HIS A 189 9.75 16.42 -24.35
N ASP A 190 10.35 17.26 -25.19
CA ASP A 190 11.09 18.43 -24.70
C ASP A 190 10.13 19.48 -24.11
N ALA A 191 8.95 19.65 -24.69
CA ALA A 191 7.91 20.50 -24.14
C ALA A 191 7.42 19.98 -22.78
N PHE A 192 7.19 18.67 -22.67
CA PHE A 192 6.79 18.03 -21.42
C PHE A 192 7.85 18.22 -20.34
N VAL A 193 9.11 17.90 -20.62
CA VAL A 193 10.21 18.01 -19.64
C VAL A 193 10.40 19.45 -19.18
N SER A 194 10.39 20.42 -20.10
CA SER A 194 10.51 21.85 -19.76
C SER A 194 9.40 22.31 -18.81
N LYS A 195 8.15 22.00 -19.13
CA LYS A 195 6.99 22.36 -18.31
C LYS A 195 6.96 21.60 -16.97
N LEU A 196 7.37 20.34 -16.96
CA LEU A 196 7.50 19.56 -15.74
C LEU A 196 8.51 20.17 -14.78
N VAL A 197 9.71 20.51 -15.28
CA VAL A 197 10.76 21.17 -14.49
C VAL A 197 10.27 22.51 -13.95
N GLU A 198 9.65 23.35 -14.79
CA GLU A 198 9.07 24.62 -14.35
C GLU A 198 8.06 24.42 -13.20
N ARG A 199 7.22 23.40 -13.31
CA ARG A 199 6.17 23.15 -12.32
C ARG A 199 6.71 22.57 -11.02
N VAL A 200 7.61 21.60 -11.09
CA VAL A 200 8.20 20.98 -9.88
C VAL A 200 9.15 21.93 -9.14
N SER A 201 9.78 22.90 -9.86
CA SER A 201 10.63 23.92 -9.24
C SER A 201 9.88 24.90 -8.33
N LYS A 202 8.57 24.99 -8.50
CA LYS A 202 7.68 25.84 -7.69
C LYS A 202 7.09 25.11 -6.48
N ILE A 203 7.33 23.81 -6.33
CA ILE A 203 6.83 23.04 -5.20
C ILE A 203 7.54 23.49 -3.92
N ARG A 204 6.75 23.92 -2.95
CA ARG A 204 7.23 24.34 -1.64
C ARG A 204 7.45 23.11 -0.75
N LEU A 205 8.70 22.82 -0.45
CA LEU A 205 9.10 21.86 0.56
C LEU A 205 9.07 22.52 1.94
N GLY A 206 8.60 21.81 2.95
CA GLY A 206 8.57 22.39 4.29
C GLY A 206 7.99 21.48 5.35
N ASP A 207 7.72 22.08 6.50
CA ASP A 207 7.07 21.43 7.63
C ASP A 207 5.66 20.95 7.22
N PRO A 208 5.29 19.68 7.43
CA PRO A 208 3.94 19.17 7.16
C PRO A 208 2.80 19.91 7.91
N PHE A 209 3.11 20.60 8.99
CA PHE A 209 2.15 21.42 9.75
C PHE A 209 1.95 22.84 9.20
N ASP A 210 2.82 23.29 8.28
CA ASP A 210 2.61 24.56 7.57
C ASP A 210 1.61 24.34 6.42
N PRO A 211 0.44 25.02 6.40
CA PRO A 211 -0.58 24.84 5.37
C PRO A 211 -0.10 25.22 3.95
N GLU A 212 0.98 25.97 3.84
CA GLU A 212 1.57 26.31 2.54
C GLU A 212 2.52 25.24 2.01
N THR A 213 2.88 24.25 2.81
CA THR A 213 3.75 23.15 2.39
C THR A 213 3.01 22.24 1.41
N GLN A 214 3.63 22.01 0.25
CA GLN A 214 3.11 21.12 -0.79
C GLN A 214 3.78 19.74 -0.78
N MET A 215 4.98 19.66 -0.23
CA MET A 215 5.75 18.43 -0.14
C MET A 215 6.53 18.40 1.18
N GLY A 216 6.22 17.42 2.03
CA GLY A 216 6.87 17.21 3.32
C GLY A 216 8.10 16.30 3.24
N THR A 217 8.44 15.71 4.39
CA THR A 217 9.53 14.73 4.50
C THR A 217 9.13 13.35 3.95
N LEU A 218 10.11 12.53 3.65
CA LEU A 218 9.90 11.08 3.65
C LEU A 218 9.71 10.59 5.09
N ILE A 219 9.22 9.35 5.24
CA ILE A 219 8.92 8.77 6.56
C ILE A 219 10.13 8.75 7.51
N SER A 220 11.34 8.74 6.97
CA SER A 220 12.58 8.77 7.74
C SER A 220 13.76 9.22 6.89
N GLU A 221 14.84 9.66 7.54
CA GLU A 221 16.11 9.96 6.87
C GLU A 221 16.68 8.73 6.15
N LYS A 222 16.49 7.53 6.71
CA LYS A 222 16.87 6.26 6.07
C LYS A 222 16.14 6.07 4.74
N ALA A 223 14.86 6.42 4.68
CA ALA A 223 14.08 6.36 3.44
C ALA A 223 14.60 7.38 2.41
N ALA A 224 14.94 8.59 2.84
CA ALA A 224 15.49 9.62 1.97
C ALA A 224 16.88 9.21 1.39
N ARG A 225 17.74 8.63 2.21
CA ARG A 225 19.04 8.07 1.73
C ARG A 225 18.84 6.97 0.69
N ARG A 226 17.87 6.09 0.90
CA ARG A 226 17.56 5.03 -0.07
C ARG A 226 17.08 5.58 -1.42
N VAL A 227 16.31 6.68 -1.41
CA VAL A 227 15.93 7.38 -2.65
C VAL A 227 17.15 7.99 -3.33
N GLU A 228 18.00 8.67 -2.58
CA GLU A 228 19.27 9.24 -3.08
C GLU A 228 20.15 8.16 -3.76
N GLU A 229 20.32 7.02 -3.10
CA GLU A 229 21.06 5.88 -3.65
C GLU A 229 20.44 5.33 -4.94
N GLN A 230 19.10 5.32 -5.03
CA GLN A 230 18.41 4.90 -6.25
C GLN A 230 18.65 5.88 -7.39
N VAL A 231 18.58 7.18 -7.14
CA VAL A 231 18.84 8.22 -8.13
C VAL A 231 20.31 8.15 -8.59
N ASN A 232 21.24 8.00 -7.67
CA ASN A 232 22.67 7.88 -8.00
C ASN A 232 22.94 6.66 -8.90
N ARG A 233 22.34 5.51 -8.60
CA ARG A 233 22.46 4.33 -9.48
C ARG A 233 21.90 4.55 -10.88
N ILE A 234 20.82 5.33 -11.03
CA ILE A 234 20.29 5.69 -12.34
C ILE A 234 21.29 6.56 -13.10
N VAL A 235 21.95 7.49 -12.42
CA VAL A 235 23.00 8.32 -13.02
C VAL A 235 24.22 7.48 -13.45
N GLU A 236 24.66 6.55 -12.60
CA GLU A 236 25.75 5.61 -12.93
C GLU A 236 25.43 4.73 -14.16
N GLN A 237 24.14 4.46 -14.39
CA GLN A 237 23.64 3.72 -15.56
C GLN A 237 23.41 4.60 -16.80
N GLY A 238 23.85 5.86 -16.78
CA GLY A 238 23.74 6.79 -17.89
C GLY A 238 22.52 7.71 -17.85
N GLY A 239 21.75 7.69 -16.77
CA GLY A 239 20.68 8.66 -16.53
C GLY A 239 21.23 10.06 -16.26
N ARG A 240 20.39 11.07 -16.49
CA ARG A 240 20.74 12.47 -16.25
C ARG A 240 19.73 13.12 -15.32
N ILE A 241 20.19 13.74 -14.23
CA ILE A 241 19.36 14.60 -13.40
C ILE A 241 19.14 15.91 -14.15
N VAL A 242 17.89 16.22 -14.46
CA VAL A 242 17.49 17.47 -15.12
C VAL A 242 17.12 18.53 -14.09
N PHE A 243 16.59 18.10 -12.94
CA PHE A 243 16.20 18.96 -11.82
C PHE A 243 16.33 18.22 -10.49
N GLY A 244 16.58 18.91 -9.39
CA GLY A 244 16.59 18.36 -8.04
C GLY A 244 17.82 17.53 -7.70
N GLY A 245 17.62 16.32 -7.18
CA GLY A 245 18.69 15.39 -6.80
C GLY A 245 19.40 15.74 -5.49
N LYS A 246 18.78 16.51 -4.60
CA LYS A 246 19.37 16.94 -3.33
C LYS A 246 18.55 16.44 -2.14
N ARG A 247 19.28 15.86 -1.18
CA ARG A 247 18.74 15.44 0.11
C ARG A 247 19.16 16.43 1.22
N ASP A 248 18.23 16.67 2.15
CA ASP A 248 18.49 17.37 3.41
C ASP A 248 17.73 16.63 4.52
N GLY A 249 18.48 15.91 5.37
CA GLY A 249 17.89 15.05 6.39
C GLY A 249 16.89 14.04 5.80
N ALA A 250 15.63 14.12 6.22
CA ALA A 250 14.54 13.32 5.70
C ALA A 250 13.85 13.91 4.47
N TYR A 251 14.25 15.11 4.02
CA TYR A 251 13.74 15.70 2.79
C TYR A 251 14.51 15.19 1.57
N TYR A 252 13.78 14.88 0.52
CA TYR A 252 14.32 14.66 -0.81
C TYR A 252 13.39 15.36 -1.81
N GLY A 253 13.85 16.47 -2.36
CA GLY A 253 13.03 17.30 -3.25
C GLY A 253 12.61 16.59 -4.53
N PRO A 254 11.66 17.18 -5.28
CA PRO A 254 11.28 16.67 -6.60
C PRO A 254 12.52 16.52 -7.49
N THR A 255 12.65 15.36 -8.10
CA THR A 255 13.82 15.00 -8.90
C THR A 255 13.37 14.33 -10.18
#